data_541cd30031baaf099c6621007886a9ac
#
_entry.id   541cd30031baaf099c6621007886a9ac
#
_cell.length_a   1.000
_cell.length_b   1.000
_cell.length_c   1.000
_cell.angle_alpha   90.00
_cell.angle_beta   90.00
_cell.angle_gamma   90.00
#
_symmetry.space_group_name_H-M   'P 1'
#
loop_
_entity.id
_entity.type
_entity.pdbx_description
1 polymer ?
#
loop_
_entity_poly.entity_id
_entity_poly.type
_entity_poly.pdbx_seq_one_letter_code
_entity_poly.pdbx_strand_id
1 'polypeptide(L)'
;MIVSTKGRYALRVMVHFAKRGGEDYIPLKEIAEAEGISQKYLESIMTLLSKGGFVDAVHGKGGGYRLNRKPEEYTVGSILKVTEGDLSAVSCTSQGAAACSRSECCDTLHMWEKLDKLINDFFESYTIADLLSDNAK
;
A
#
# COMPACT_ATOMS: atom_id res chain seq x y z
N MET A 1 5.83 11.31 9.36
CA MET A 1 5.46 10.50 8.18
C MET A 1 4.25 11.12 7.47
N ILE A 2 4.32 11.19 6.18
CA ILE A 2 3.19 11.57 5.32
C ILE A 2 3.04 10.47 4.29
N VAL A 3 1.83 9.93 4.16
CA VAL A 3 1.55 8.94 3.12
C VAL A 3 1.58 9.64 1.76
N SER A 4 2.43 9.17 0.87
CA SER A 4 2.62 9.80 -0.45
C SER A 4 1.41 9.59 -1.36
N THR A 5 1.37 10.35 -2.45
CA THR A 5 0.37 10.15 -3.51
C THR A 5 0.43 8.71 -4.05
N LYS A 6 1.65 8.16 -4.20
CA LYS A 6 1.84 6.78 -4.66
C LYS A 6 1.15 5.78 -3.73
N GLY A 7 1.32 5.92 -2.42
CA GLY A 7 0.69 5.04 -1.42
C GLY A 7 -0.83 5.15 -1.46
N ARG A 8 -1.35 6.37 -1.51
CA ARG A 8 -2.80 6.60 -1.58
C ARG A 8 -3.40 6.02 -2.86
N TYR A 9 -2.73 6.20 -3.99
CA TYR A 9 -3.19 5.65 -5.26
C TYR A 9 -3.10 4.13 -5.30
N ALA A 10 -2.07 3.55 -4.68
CA ALA A 10 -1.97 2.09 -4.59
C ALA A 10 -3.18 1.51 -3.86
N LEU A 11 -3.61 2.13 -2.77
CA LEU A 11 -4.81 1.70 -2.05
C LEU A 11 -6.06 1.83 -2.92
N ARG A 12 -6.22 2.94 -3.65
CA ARG A 12 -7.35 3.13 -4.57
C ARG A 12 -7.39 2.04 -5.63
N VAL A 13 -6.24 1.71 -6.18
CA VAL A 13 -6.13 0.67 -7.21
C VAL A 13 -6.51 -0.70 -6.64
N MET A 14 -6.02 -1.02 -5.45
CA MET A 14 -6.37 -2.29 -4.80
C MET A 14 -7.88 -2.37 -4.51
N VAL A 15 -8.48 -1.28 -4.08
CA VAL A 15 -9.93 -1.21 -3.88
C VAL A 15 -10.67 -1.36 -5.21
N HIS A 16 -10.15 -0.78 -6.28
CA HIS A 16 -10.73 -0.93 -7.63
C HIS A 16 -10.81 -2.40 -8.04
N PHE A 17 -9.70 -3.13 -7.88
CA PHE A 17 -9.69 -4.57 -8.17
C PHE A 17 -10.72 -5.32 -7.32
N ALA A 18 -10.78 -4.99 -6.04
CA ALA A 18 -11.70 -5.66 -5.12
C ALA A 18 -13.17 -5.39 -5.46
N LYS A 19 -13.50 -4.17 -5.86
CA LYS A 19 -14.86 -3.81 -6.32
C LYS A 19 -15.24 -4.53 -7.59
N ARG A 20 -14.30 -4.63 -8.52
CA ARG A 20 -14.52 -5.33 -9.79
C ARG A 20 -14.81 -6.80 -9.53
N GLY A 21 -14.10 -7.42 -8.59
CA GLY A 21 -14.19 -8.83 -8.28
C GLY A 21 -13.80 -9.73 -9.45
N GLY A 22 -13.94 -11.03 -9.26
CA GLY A 22 -13.67 -11.99 -10.31
C GLY A 22 -12.18 -12.32 -10.46
N GLU A 23 -11.89 -13.19 -11.43
CA GLU A 23 -10.55 -13.70 -11.68
C GLU A 23 -9.93 -13.17 -12.97
N ASP A 24 -10.64 -12.31 -13.68
CA ASP A 24 -10.17 -11.77 -14.95
C ASP A 24 -9.06 -10.76 -14.74
N TYR A 25 -8.10 -10.77 -15.67
CA TYR A 25 -7.05 -9.74 -15.69
C TYR A 25 -7.64 -8.43 -16.23
N ILE A 26 -7.38 -7.35 -15.54
CA ILE A 26 -7.86 -6.01 -15.92
C ILE A 26 -6.71 -5.26 -16.58
N PRO A 27 -6.90 -4.77 -17.82
CA PRO A 27 -5.88 -4.01 -18.52
C PRO A 27 -5.51 -2.73 -17.75
N LEU A 28 -4.24 -2.39 -17.76
CA LEU A 28 -3.73 -1.19 -17.10
C LEU A 28 -4.45 0.07 -17.56
N LYS A 29 -4.73 0.17 -18.87
CA LYS A 29 -5.43 1.30 -19.47
C LYS A 29 -6.82 1.50 -18.85
N GLU A 30 -7.54 0.42 -18.63
CA GLU A 30 -8.87 0.46 -18.03
C GLU A 30 -8.81 1.02 -16.60
N ILE A 31 -7.85 0.56 -15.81
CA ILE A 31 -7.66 1.04 -14.44
C ILE A 31 -7.29 2.52 -14.44
N ALA A 32 -6.35 2.90 -15.32
CA ALA A 32 -5.90 4.29 -15.42
C ALA A 32 -7.05 5.24 -15.74
N GLU A 33 -7.88 4.88 -16.70
CA GLU A 33 -9.05 5.68 -17.09
C GLU A 33 -10.08 5.76 -15.96
N ALA A 34 -10.37 4.64 -15.32
CA ALA A 34 -11.36 4.59 -14.25
C ALA A 34 -10.93 5.39 -13.02
N GLU A 35 -9.66 5.37 -12.68
CA GLU A 35 -9.14 6.02 -11.48
C GLU A 35 -8.59 7.43 -11.73
N GLY A 36 -8.52 7.86 -13.00
CA GLY A 36 -7.98 9.16 -13.34
C GLY A 36 -6.48 9.30 -13.07
N ILE A 37 -5.74 8.23 -13.22
CA ILE A 37 -4.30 8.19 -12.99
C ILE A 37 -3.60 8.02 -14.34
N SER A 38 -2.47 8.70 -14.56
CA SER A 38 -1.72 8.52 -15.80
C SER A 38 -1.25 7.06 -15.89
N GLN A 39 -1.28 6.50 -17.09
CA GLN A 39 -0.89 5.12 -17.31
C GLN A 39 0.57 4.87 -16.88
N LYS A 40 1.45 5.81 -17.18
CA LYS A 40 2.87 5.73 -16.81
C LYS A 40 3.07 5.69 -15.30
N TYR A 41 2.35 6.55 -14.58
CA TYR A 41 2.43 6.58 -13.11
C TYR A 41 1.85 5.30 -12.51
N LEU A 42 0.73 4.84 -13.06
CA LEU A 42 0.12 3.59 -12.64
C LEU A 42 1.04 2.38 -12.85
N GLU A 43 1.81 2.35 -13.95
CA GLU A 43 2.81 1.31 -14.18
C GLU A 43 3.82 1.21 -13.04
N SER A 44 4.27 2.35 -12.52
CA SER A 44 5.23 2.36 -11.41
C SER A 44 4.62 1.77 -10.14
N ILE A 45 3.34 2.05 -9.89
CA ILE A 45 2.61 1.49 -8.75
C ILE A 45 2.44 -0.02 -8.91
N MET A 46 2.00 -0.45 -10.09
CA MET A 46 1.77 -1.87 -10.36
C MET A 46 3.05 -2.69 -10.31
N THR A 47 4.17 -2.10 -10.70
CA THR A 47 5.47 -2.75 -10.59
C THR A 47 5.80 -3.05 -9.12
N LEU A 48 5.55 -2.10 -8.23
CA LEU A 48 5.78 -2.29 -6.80
C LEU A 48 4.85 -3.36 -6.22
N LEU A 49 3.57 -3.31 -6.57
CA LEU A 49 2.58 -4.29 -6.11
C LEU A 49 2.90 -5.69 -6.62
N SER A 50 3.34 -5.80 -7.86
CA SER A 50 3.73 -7.07 -8.46
C SER A 50 4.98 -7.65 -7.79
N LYS A 51 5.99 -6.82 -7.56
CA LYS A 51 7.21 -7.24 -6.84
C LYS A 51 6.91 -7.67 -5.41
N GLY A 52 5.95 -7.03 -4.77
CA GLY A 52 5.51 -7.40 -3.43
C GLY A 52 4.65 -8.66 -3.38
N GLY A 53 4.30 -9.22 -4.54
CA GLY A 53 3.47 -10.42 -4.61
C GLY A 53 1.99 -10.20 -4.35
N PHE A 54 1.51 -8.96 -4.50
CA PHE A 54 0.11 -8.62 -4.22
C PHE A 54 -0.81 -8.78 -5.41
N VAL A 55 -0.27 -8.76 -6.62
CA VAL A 55 -1.04 -8.91 -7.85
C VAL A 55 -0.34 -9.86 -8.80
N ASP A 56 -1.13 -10.53 -9.62
CA ASP A 56 -0.62 -11.33 -10.75
C ASP A 56 -0.70 -10.48 -12.01
N ALA A 57 0.28 -10.64 -12.88
CA ALA A 57 0.36 -9.90 -14.13
C ALA A 57 0.52 -10.84 -15.31
N VAL A 58 -0.16 -10.52 -16.41
CA VAL A 58 0.00 -11.20 -17.70
C VAL A 58 0.27 -10.14 -18.76
N HIS A 59 1.32 -10.34 -19.53
CA HIS A 59 1.70 -9.42 -20.59
C HIS A 59 1.06 -9.82 -21.93
N GLY A 60 0.91 -8.84 -22.83
CA GLY A 60 0.43 -9.06 -24.17
C GLY A 60 -1.06 -8.83 -24.32
N LYS A 61 -1.62 -9.30 -25.44
CA LYS A 61 -3.03 -9.14 -25.76
C LYS A 61 -3.90 -9.93 -24.78
N GLY A 62 -4.89 -9.26 -24.20
CA GLY A 62 -5.73 -9.86 -23.18
C GLY A 62 -5.11 -9.89 -21.81
N GLY A 63 -3.92 -9.27 -21.66
CA GLY A 63 -3.22 -9.20 -20.39
C GLY A 63 -3.70 -8.08 -19.49
N GLY A 64 -3.06 -7.97 -18.35
CA GLY A 64 -3.39 -7.00 -17.33
C GLY A 64 -2.97 -7.49 -15.97
N TYR A 65 -3.69 -7.06 -14.96
CA TYR A 65 -3.40 -7.38 -13.56
C TYR A 65 -4.66 -7.88 -12.86
N ARG A 66 -4.46 -8.69 -11.85
CA ARG A 66 -5.56 -9.14 -10.98
C ARG A 66 -5.04 -9.39 -9.57
N LEU A 67 -5.95 -9.38 -8.60
CA LEU A 67 -5.64 -9.78 -7.24
C LEU A 67 -5.34 -11.28 -7.19
N ASN A 68 -4.40 -11.67 -6.34
CA ASN A 68 -4.06 -13.07 -6.13
C ASN A 68 -4.50 -13.60 -4.75
N ARG A 69 -5.28 -12.82 -4.01
CA ARG A 69 -5.84 -13.17 -2.71
C ARG A 69 -7.20 -12.53 -2.56
N LYS A 70 -7.92 -12.94 -1.54
CA LYS A 70 -9.19 -12.30 -1.20
C LYS A 70 -8.95 -10.93 -0.58
N PRO A 71 -9.86 -9.96 -0.76
CA PRO A 71 -9.69 -8.62 -0.17
C PRO A 71 -9.43 -8.62 1.33
N GLU A 72 -9.95 -9.60 2.06
CA GLU A 72 -9.74 -9.74 3.50
C GLU A 72 -8.29 -10.08 3.86
N GLU A 73 -7.53 -10.58 2.91
CA GLU A 73 -6.15 -11.03 3.13
C GLU A 73 -5.10 -9.94 2.89
N TYR A 74 -5.54 -8.75 2.43
CA TYR A 74 -4.63 -7.61 2.23
C TYR A 74 -4.85 -6.60 3.34
N THR A 75 -3.82 -6.35 4.16
CA THR A 75 -3.88 -5.25 5.12
C THR A 75 -3.45 -3.95 4.43
N VAL A 76 -4.03 -2.85 4.87
CA VAL A 76 -3.62 -1.52 4.40
C VAL A 76 -2.13 -1.32 4.69
N GLY A 77 -1.68 -1.74 5.86
CA GLY A 77 -0.28 -1.64 6.25
C GLY A 77 0.67 -2.34 5.29
N SER A 78 0.32 -3.56 4.84
CA SER A 78 1.17 -4.30 3.90
C SER A 78 1.32 -3.59 2.57
N ILE A 79 0.23 -3.00 2.07
CA ILE A 79 0.24 -2.24 0.81
C ILE A 79 1.10 -0.98 0.94
N LEU A 80 0.92 -0.23 2.02
CA LEU A 80 1.67 0.99 2.25
C LEU A 80 3.17 0.74 2.43
N LYS A 81 3.54 -0.35 3.09
CA LYS A 81 4.95 -0.71 3.26
C LYS A 81 5.65 -0.97 1.93
N VAL A 82 4.94 -1.55 0.97
CA VAL A 82 5.48 -1.81 -0.38
C VAL A 82 5.71 -0.51 -1.14
N THR A 83 4.83 0.48 -0.97
CA THR A 83 4.91 1.74 -1.71
C THR A 83 5.76 2.81 -1.01
N GLU A 84 5.69 2.86 0.32
CA GLU A 84 6.41 3.87 1.12
C GLU A 84 7.77 3.37 1.62
N GLY A 85 7.96 2.06 1.66
CA GLY A 85 9.15 1.41 2.22
C GLY A 85 9.09 1.31 3.74
N ASP A 86 8.72 2.38 4.41
CA ASP A 86 8.73 2.47 5.86
C ASP A 86 7.63 3.42 6.33
N LEU A 87 6.98 3.06 7.42
CA LEU A 87 5.89 3.85 8.01
C LEU A 87 6.30 4.57 9.28
N SER A 88 7.61 4.74 9.52
CA SER A 88 8.10 5.44 10.70
C SER A 88 7.77 6.93 10.66
N ALA A 89 7.41 7.48 11.81
CA ALA A 89 7.08 8.90 11.94
C ALA A 89 8.32 9.79 11.80
N VAL A 90 9.48 9.29 12.24
CA VAL A 90 10.75 10.02 12.19
C VAL A 90 11.88 9.12 11.68
N SER A 91 12.93 9.72 11.16
CA SER A 91 14.05 8.99 10.57
C SER A 91 14.81 8.11 11.56
N CYS A 92 14.87 8.51 12.82
CA CYS A 92 15.63 7.75 13.83
C CYS A 92 14.97 6.43 14.23
N THR A 93 13.67 6.24 13.92
CA THR A 93 12.96 4.98 14.13
C THR A 93 12.72 4.22 12.84
N SER A 94 13.20 4.74 11.71
CA SER A 94 13.08 4.08 10.42
C SER A 94 13.83 2.77 10.39
N GLN A 95 13.24 1.77 9.75
CA GLN A 95 13.88 0.48 9.54
C GLN A 95 15.17 0.66 8.73
N GLY A 96 16.27 0.14 9.22
CA GLY A 96 17.57 0.27 8.56
C GLY A 96 18.29 1.59 8.85
N ALA A 97 17.70 2.47 9.66
CA ALA A 97 18.35 3.70 10.06
C ALA A 97 19.58 3.40 10.93
N ALA A 98 20.62 4.21 10.77
CA ALA A 98 21.78 4.14 11.66
C ALA A 98 21.35 4.51 13.09
N ALA A 99 21.92 3.84 14.07
CA ALA A 99 21.64 4.16 15.48
C ALA A 99 21.93 5.64 15.73
N CYS A 100 20.96 6.35 16.32
CA CYS A 100 21.14 7.74 16.68
C CYS A 100 22.15 7.82 17.82
N SER A 101 23.13 8.73 17.73
CA SER A 101 24.12 8.94 18.80
C SER A 101 23.50 9.33 20.14
N ARG A 102 22.23 9.77 20.11
CA ARG A 102 21.48 10.17 21.30
C ARG A 102 20.44 9.15 21.75
N SER A 103 20.40 7.97 21.14
CA SER A 103 19.35 6.97 21.40
C SER A 103 19.22 6.59 22.87
N GLU A 104 20.33 6.54 23.60
CA GLU A 104 20.36 6.17 25.02
C GLU A 104 19.86 7.27 25.95
N CYS A 105 19.93 8.54 25.51
CA CYS A 105 19.55 9.69 26.34
C CYS A 105 18.51 10.60 25.66
N CYS A 106 17.90 10.13 24.57
CA CYS A 106 16.88 10.91 23.86
C CYS A 106 15.56 10.85 24.61
N ASP A 107 15.13 11.97 25.13
CA ASP A 107 13.89 12.07 25.91
C ASP A 107 12.64 11.81 25.09
N THR A 108 12.70 11.96 23.76
CA THR A 108 11.53 11.81 22.88
C THR A 108 11.47 10.46 22.15
N LEU A 109 12.54 9.65 22.23
CA LEU A 109 12.62 8.39 21.49
C LEU A 109 11.44 7.45 21.79
N HIS A 110 11.15 7.21 23.06
CA HIS A 110 10.06 6.31 23.44
C HIS A 110 8.69 6.78 22.95
N MET A 111 8.49 8.09 22.91
CA MET A 111 7.26 8.65 22.35
C MET A 111 7.14 8.33 20.86
N TRP A 112 8.23 8.50 20.09
CA TRP A 112 8.22 8.20 18.66
C TRP A 112 8.02 6.71 18.40
N GLU A 113 8.63 5.85 19.21
CA GLU A 113 8.43 4.40 19.10
C GLU A 113 6.96 4.02 19.36
N LYS A 114 6.33 4.64 20.33
CA LYS A 114 4.91 4.42 20.62
C LYS A 114 4.02 4.90 19.48
N LEU A 115 4.36 6.05 18.90
CA LEU A 115 3.61 6.56 17.74
C LEU A 115 3.75 5.62 16.56
N ASP A 116 4.96 5.13 16.27
CA ASP A 116 5.19 4.18 15.18
C ASP A 116 4.37 2.91 15.38
N LYS A 117 4.30 2.42 16.62
CA LYS A 117 3.48 1.25 16.94
C LYS A 117 2.00 1.52 16.71
N LEU A 118 1.51 2.69 17.12
CA LEU A 118 0.12 3.07 16.89
C LEU A 118 -0.21 3.14 15.40
N ILE A 119 0.67 3.74 14.61
CA ILE A 119 0.49 3.85 13.16
C ILE A 119 0.47 2.46 12.53
N ASN A 120 1.43 1.61 12.88
CA ASN A 120 1.53 0.27 12.33
C ASN A 120 0.30 -0.57 12.70
N ASP A 121 -0.08 -0.57 13.98
CA ASP A 121 -1.23 -1.34 14.46
C ASP A 121 -2.52 -0.86 13.79
N PHE A 122 -2.67 0.44 13.60
CA PHE A 122 -3.84 1.01 12.94
C PHE A 122 -3.94 0.51 11.49
N PHE A 123 -2.87 0.63 10.71
CA PHE A 123 -2.89 0.21 9.31
C PHE A 123 -3.01 -1.32 9.15
N GLU A 124 -2.46 -2.09 10.08
CA GLU A 124 -2.61 -3.55 10.07
C GLU A 124 -4.02 -3.99 10.48
N SER A 125 -4.77 -3.13 11.17
CA SER A 125 -6.14 -3.44 11.57
C SER A 125 -7.16 -3.26 10.44
N TYR A 126 -6.78 -2.58 9.37
CA TYR A 126 -7.64 -2.37 8.20
C TYR A 126 -7.25 -3.30 7.06
N THR A 127 -8.25 -3.89 6.42
CA THR A 127 -8.07 -4.69 5.20
C THR A 127 -8.69 -3.96 4.01
N ILE A 128 -8.39 -4.43 2.82
CA ILE A 128 -9.05 -3.88 1.61
C ILE A 128 -10.56 -4.16 1.67
N ALA A 129 -10.96 -5.30 2.24
CA ALA A 129 -12.38 -5.61 2.44
C ALA A 129 -13.07 -4.58 3.36
N ASP A 130 -12.39 -4.13 4.41
CA ASP A 130 -12.92 -3.11 5.31
C ASP A 130 -13.16 -1.79 4.58
N LEU A 131 -12.28 -1.41 3.67
CA LEU A 131 -12.43 -0.19 2.87
C LEU A 131 -13.65 -0.29 1.95
N LEU A 132 -13.95 -1.47 1.43
CA LEU A 132 -15.17 -1.69 0.65
C LEU A 132 -16.42 -1.50 1.49
N SER A 133 -16.43 -2.07 2.69
CA SER A 133 -17.57 -1.98 3.61
C SER A 133 -17.82 -0.55 4.04
N ASP A 134 -16.77 0.21 4.36
CA ASP A 134 -16.88 1.60 4.76
C ASP A 134 -17.44 2.47 3.63
N ASN A 135 -17.05 2.17 2.39
CA ASN A 135 -17.56 2.90 1.22
C ASN A 135 -19.00 2.56 0.87
N ALA A 136 -19.52 1.42 1.34
CA ALA A 136 -20.89 1.01 1.13
C ALA A 136 -21.87 1.69 2.09
N LYS A 137 -21.37 2.36 3.10
CA LYS A 137 -22.17 3.10 4.07
C LYS A 137 -22.47 4.55 3.55
#